data_0b8ec02401e24cdc71ea3047b98e76c8
#
_entry.id   0b8ec02401e24cdc71ea3047b98e76c8
#
_cell.length_a   1.000
_cell.length_b   1.000
_cell.length_c   1.000
_cell.angle_alpha   90.00
_cell.angle_beta   90.00
_cell.angle_gamma   90.00
#
_symmetry.space_group_name_H-M   'P 1'
#
loop_
_entity.id
_entity.type
_entity.pdbx_description
1 polymer ?
#
loop_
_entity_poly.entity_id
_entity_poly.type
_entity_poly.pdbx_seq_one_letter_code
_entity_poly.pdbx_strand_id
1 'polypeptide(L)'
;MTTTDFGSATDMEGTEVTGTEAAGTDAAGTEVENMATGELGPWRAWASATGPADRAAAEAGVRRAYRLAGLPEPERVVWVGSPRAAVTLLREDLADRGASVRDAVRSAPWARQRRSLYTELGAAGWSAHWAATGGRLWESTQALVDRIRTGVIEDLAGRDTGKEAAEIRLLLLDAVLGQHDAPWLAAFPADDGPLDALTAVCRHAGWWWPYARVAVLSERPVALHRDEAGRLDHGDGPALAYPDAFALHAWRGMPVPAEFLAGLATLTPERIRAEENAELRRVMLEYYGYDRYLTDSGARPLHQDETGTLWRIDLVDDEPVVMVEVLNSTPEPDGTRRTYWLRVPPSTRTARAGVAWTFGLAAEAYAPAAET
;
A
#
# COMPACT_ATOMS: atom_id res chain seq x y z
N MET A 1 -42.31 -45.51 -25.97
CA MET A 1 -43.58 -45.94 -25.31
C MET A 1 -43.61 -45.14 -24.00
N THR A 2 -44.40 -44.18 -23.72
CA THR A 2 -45.69 -43.74 -24.23
C THR A 2 -45.80 -42.23 -23.95
N THR A 3 -46.17 -41.49 -24.97
CA THR A 3 -46.74 -40.15 -25.04
C THR A 3 -48.02 -40.00 -24.20
N THR A 4 -48.27 -38.80 -23.66
CA THR A 4 -49.58 -38.08 -23.64
C THR A 4 -49.37 -36.78 -22.88
N ASP A 5 -49.43 -35.62 -23.33
CA ASP A 5 -50.19 -34.67 -24.19
C ASP A 5 -51.50 -34.16 -23.51
N PHE A 6 -51.70 -32.85 -23.70
CA PHE A 6 -52.89 -31.99 -23.59
C PHE A 6 -53.27 -31.30 -22.27
N GLY A 7 -53.34 -29.96 -22.40
CA GLY A 7 -54.44 -29.14 -21.90
C GLY A 7 -54.06 -27.68 -21.61
N SER A 8 -54.08 -26.86 -22.60
CA SER A 8 -54.79 -25.61 -23.01
C SER A 8 -55.38 -24.73 -21.90
N ALA A 9 -54.88 -23.47 -21.88
CA ALA A 9 -55.48 -22.14 -21.75
C ALA A 9 -56.61 -21.87 -20.75
N THR A 10 -56.43 -20.82 -19.96
CA THR A 10 -57.42 -19.73 -19.90
C THR A 10 -56.77 -18.45 -19.27
N ASP A 11 -57.08 -17.32 -19.91
CA ASP A 11 -56.80 -15.95 -19.51
C ASP A 11 -57.34 -15.61 -18.11
N MET A 12 -56.68 -14.71 -17.41
CA MET A 12 -57.33 -13.66 -16.63
C MET A 12 -56.32 -12.56 -16.20
N GLU A 13 -56.53 -11.41 -16.78
CA GLU A 13 -56.47 -10.03 -16.23
C GLU A 13 -55.33 -9.59 -15.32
N GLY A 14 -54.72 -8.48 -15.80
CA GLY A 14 -53.74 -7.65 -15.16
C GLY A 14 -54.19 -7.04 -13.85
N THR A 15 -53.20 -6.86 -12.99
CA THR A 15 -53.22 -5.84 -11.95
C THR A 15 -51.87 -5.16 -11.97
N GLU A 16 -51.89 -3.90 -12.40
CA GLU A 16 -50.78 -2.95 -12.20
C GLU A 16 -50.49 -2.87 -10.69
N VAL A 17 -49.30 -3.28 -10.31
CA VAL A 17 -48.69 -2.87 -9.03
C VAL A 17 -47.64 -1.82 -9.35
N THR A 18 -48.05 -0.58 -9.09
CA THR A 18 -47.22 0.60 -9.11
C THR A 18 -45.97 0.38 -8.27
N GLY A 19 -44.80 0.56 -8.88
CA GLY A 19 -43.51 0.59 -8.22
C GLY A 19 -43.39 1.76 -7.26
N THR A 20 -43.06 1.44 -6.04
CA THR A 20 -42.49 2.39 -5.07
C THR A 20 -41.80 1.59 -3.98
N GLU A 21 -40.63 1.01 -4.28
CA GLU A 21 -39.69 0.49 -3.29
C GLU A 21 -38.31 0.26 -3.94
N ALA A 22 -37.58 1.34 -4.20
CA ALA A 22 -36.15 1.27 -4.58
C ALA A 22 -35.33 2.46 -4.05
N ALA A 23 -35.87 3.29 -3.15
CA ALA A 23 -35.14 4.48 -2.62
C ALA A 23 -34.67 4.30 -1.16
N GLY A 24 -35.00 3.22 -0.49
CA GLY A 24 -34.69 3.04 0.95
C GLY A 24 -33.40 2.26 1.26
N THR A 25 -32.83 1.53 0.29
CA THR A 25 -31.68 0.64 0.53
C THR A 25 -30.32 1.33 0.34
N ASP A 26 -30.26 2.36 -0.46
CA ASP A 26 -29.00 3.10 -0.71
C ASP A 26 -28.63 4.05 0.46
N ALA A 27 -29.60 4.67 1.11
CA ALA A 27 -29.32 5.60 2.21
C ALA A 27 -28.82 4.88 3.47
N ALA A 28 -29.38 3.72 3.80
CA ALA A 28 -28.94 2.91 4.94
C ALA A 28 -27.56 2.29 4.70
N GLY A 29 -27.23 1.89 3.47
CA GLY A 29 -25.92 1.42 3.06
C GLY A 29 -24.86 2.53 3.19
N THR A 30 -25.18 3.74 2.76
CA THR A 30 -24.30 4.90 2.83
C THR A 30 -24.09 5.41 4.26
N GLU A 31 -25.10 5.34 5.13
CA GLU A 31 -24.95 5.71 6.55
C GLU A 31 -24.09 4.68 7.31
N VAL A 32 -24.26 3.38 7.09
CA VAL A 32 -23.44 2.33 7.69
C VAL A 32 -22.00 2.42 7.19
N GLU A 33 -21.79 2.75 5.93
CA GLU A 33 -20.47 2.95 5.34
C GLU A 33 -19.77 4.22 5.88
N ASN A 34 -20.52 5.29 6.09
CA ASN A 34 -20.01 6.53 6.70
C ASN A 34 -19.71 6.36 8.20
N MET A 35 -20.51 5.59 8.95
CA MET A 35 -20.22 5.26 10.35
C MET A 35 -18.97 4.37 10.46
N ALA A 36 -18.86 3.31 9.65
CA ALA A 36 -17.69 2.45 9.63
C ALA A 36 -16.41 3.18 9.19
N THR A 37 -16.50 4.15 8.27
CA THR A 37 -15.36 5.01 7.88
C THR A 37 -14.96 5.98 8.98
N GLY A 38 -15.91 6.49 9.78
CA GLY A 38 -15.63 7.34 10.94
C GLY A 38 -14.91 6.59 12.06
N GLU A 39 -15.31 5.36 12.35
CA GLU A 39 -14.67 4.52 13.36
C GLU A 39 -13.24 4.08 13.01
N LEU A 40 -12.91 3.94 11.71
CA LEU A 40 -11.56 3.60 11.25
C LEU A 40 -10.63 4.81 11.12
N GLY A 41 -11.15 6.03 11.18
CA GLY A 41 -10.36 7.26 11.08
C GLY A 41 -9.17 7.29 12.05
N PRO A 42 -9.38 7.06 13.35
CA PRO A 42 -8.30 7.02 14.34
C PRO A 42 -7.25 5.93 14.04
N TRP A 43 -7.66 4.72 13.66
CA TRP A 43 -6.77 3.62 13.34
C TRP A 43 -5.88 3.90 12.13
N ARG A 44 -6.46 4.53 11.10
CA ARG A 44 -5.72 4.97 9.92
C ARG A 44 -4.71 6.07 10.29
N ALA A 45 -5.11 7.02 11.11
CA ALA A 45 -4.24 8.07 11.61
C ALA A 45 -3.08 7.51 12.43
N TRP A 46 -3.34 6.55 13.34
CA TRP A 46 -2.27 5.91 14.12
C TRP A 46 -1.32 5.10 13.26
N ALA A 47 -1.83 4.27 12.33
CA ALA A 47 -1.00 3.48 11.41
C ALA A 47 -0.07 4.35 10.54
N SER A 48 -0.46 5.59 10.27
CA SER A 48 0.31 6.54 9.44
C SER A 48 0.97 7.66 10.26
N ALA A 49 0.94 7.57 11.59
CA ALA A 49 1.45 8.62 12.45
C ALA A 49 2.96 8.79 12.30
N THR A 50 3.39 10.05 12.23
CA THR A 50 4.79 10.47 12.19
C THR A 50 5.13 11.36 13.37
N GLY A 51 6.42 11.60 13.60
CA GLY A 51 6.92 12.42 14.70
C GLY A 51 7.20 11.61 15.97
N PRO A 52 7.59 12.28 17.06
CA PRO A 52 8.07 11.61 18.28
C PRO A 52 6.99 10.71 18.90
N ALA A 53 7.41 9.59 19.45
CA ALA A 53 6.57 8.72 20.25
C ALA A 53 6.18 9.41 21.58
N ASP A 54 4.96 9.12 22.08
CA ASP A 54 4.66 9.36 23.49
C ASP A 54 5.23 8.21 24.31
N ARG A 55 6.51 8.36 24.71
CA ARG A 55 7.25 7.31 25.40
C ARG A 55 6.60 6.89 26.69
N ALA A 56 6.07 7.83 27.48
CA ALA A 56 5.45 7.53 28.77
C ALA A 56 4.19 6.68 28.60
N ALA A 57 3.31 7.05 27.69
CA ALA A 57 2.10 6.31 27.39
C ALA A 57 2.40 4.93 26.76
N ALA A 58 3.38 4.86 25.86
CA ALA A 58 3.81 3.58 25.26
C ALA A 58 4.41 2.62 26.30
N GLU A 59 5.30 3.10 27.17
CA GLU A 59 5.88 2.28 28.25
C GLU A 59 4.82 1.78 29.24
N ALA A 60 3.85 2.61 29.59
CA ALA A 60 2.72 2.19 30.41
C ALA A 60 1.91 1.06 29.73
N GLY A 61 1.67 1.19 28.42
CA GLY A 61 1.03 0.15 27.60
C GLY A 61 1.83 -1.16 27.60
N VAL A 62 3.15 -1.09 27.36
CA VAL A 62 4.05 -2.26 27.40
C VAL A 62 3.98 -2.94 28.76
N ARG A 63 4.18 -2.22 29.86
CA ARG A 63 4.12 -2.79 31.22
C ARG A 63 2.77 -3.43 31.51
N ARG A 64 1.69 -2.79 31.06
CA ARG A 64 0.34 -3.37 31.19
C ARG A 64 0.19 -4.66 30.38
N ALA A 65 0.74 -4.74 29.16
CA ALA A 65 0.70 -5.96 28.36
C ALA A 65 1.38 -7.15 29.06
N TYR A 66 2.52 -6.91 29.73
CA TYR A 66 3.18 -7.94 30.55
C TYR A 66 2.31 -8.37 31.74
N ARG A 67 1.75 -7.43 32.50
CA ARG A 67 0.84 -7.75 33.63
C ARG A 67 -0.37 -8.56 33.16
N LEU A 68 -1.01 -8.19 32.07
CA LEU A 68 -2.15 -8.92 31.50
C LEU A 68 -1.79 -10.32 31.00
N ALA A 69 -0.53 -10.53 30.61
CA ALA A 69 0.02 -11.84 30.28
C ALA A 69 0.43 -12.67 31.51
N GLY A 70 0.33 -12.13 32.73
CA GLY A 70 0.79 -12.78 33.94
C GLY A 70 2.31 -12.86 34.10
N LEU A 71 3.02 -11.95 33.39
CA LEU A 71 4.48 -11.89 33.38
C LEU A 71 4.98 -10.75 34.29
N PRO A 72 6.20 -10.89 34.88
CA PRO A 72 6.89 -9.76 35.48
C PRO A 72 7.09 -8.66 34.44
N GLU A 73 6.96 -7.40 34.86
CA GLU A 73 7.29 -6.27 33.97
C GLU A 73 8.78 -6.30 33.59
N PRO A 74 9.14 -5.78 32.41
CA PRO A 74 10.54 -5.70 32.00
C PRO A 74 11.33 -4.82 32.99
N GLU A 75 12.51 -5.26 33.35
CA GLU A 75 13.41 -4.52 34.24
C GLU A 75 13.80 -3.16 33.68
N ARG A 76 13.92 -3.10 32.37
CA ARG A 76 14.23 -1.86 31.64
C ARG A 76 13.52 -1.79 30.29
N VAL A 77 13.24 -0.57 29.87
CA VAL A 77 12.73 -0.23 28.54
C VAL A 77 13.80 0.57 27.81
N VAL A 78 14.14 0.14 26.60
CA VAL A 78 15.17 0.77 25.77
C VAL A 78 14.53 1.35 24.54
N TRP A 79 14.80 2.63 24.26
CA TRP A 79 14.32 3.30 23.07
C TRP A 79 15.40 3.40 22.01
N VAL A 80 15.01 3.18 20.75
CA VAL A 80 15.86 3.29 19.56
C VAL A 80 15.17 4.12 18.49
N GLY A 81 15.94 4.64 17.54
CA GLY A 81 15.42 5.54 16.52
C GLY A 81 14.55 4.85 15.46
N SER A 82 14.80 3.57 15.17
CA SER A 82 14.10 2.84 14.11
C SER A 82 14.06 1.33 14.37
N PRO A 83 13.27 0.56 13.61
CA PRO A 83 13.36 -0.89 13.58
C PRO A 83 14.76 -1.41 13.19
N ARG A 84 15.48 -0.70 12.35
CA ARG A 84 16.86 -1.01 11.99
C ARG A 84 17.78 -0.94 13.20
N ALA A 85 17.72 0.15 13.97
CA ALA A 85 18.53 0.32 15.19
C ALA A 85 18.17 -0.72 16.27
N ALA A 86 16.89 -1.14 16.35
CA ALA A 86 16.48 -2.21 17.25
C ALA A 86 17.16 -3.53 16.90
N VAL A 87 17.17 -3.91 15.63
CA VAL A 87 17.82 -5.14 15.15
C VAL A 87 19.33 -5.09 15.44
N THR A 88 20.00 -3.97 15.19
CA THR A 88 21.43 -3.79 15.51
C THR A 88 21.69 -3.98 16.99
N LEU A 89 20.93 -3.30 17.84
CA LEU A 89 21.05 -3.41 19.30
C LEU A 89 20.83 -4.86 19.81
N LEU A 90 19.84 -5.55 19.24
CA LEU A 90 19.50 -6.93 19.61
C LEU A 90 20.58 -7.95 19.20
N ARG A 91 21.33 -7.64 18.15
CA ARG A 91 22.44 -8.51 17.69
C ARG A 91 23.73 -8.28 18.49
N GLU A 92 24.01 -7.06 18.86
CA GLU A 92 25.33 -6.66 19.35
C GLU A 92 25.39 -6.49 20.88
N ASP A 93 24.35 -5.88 21.52
CA ASP A 93 24.49 -5.33 22.87
C ASP A 93 23.49 -5.87 23.90
N LEU A 94 22.58 -6.76 23.55
CA LEU A 94 21.50 -7.21 24.45
C LEU A 94 21.48 -8.74 24.68
N ALA A 95 22.63 -9.32 24.97
CA ALA A 95 22.73 -10.76 25.29
C ALA A 95 21.90 -11.17 26.53
N ASP A 96 21.70 -10.27 27.49
CA ASP A 96 21.00 -10.49 28.74
C ASP A 96 19.50 -10.24 28.72
N ARG A 97 18.89 -9.98 27.54
CA ARG A 97 17.46 -9.62 27.39
C ARG A 97 16.46 -10.69 27.84
N GLY A 98 16.91 -11.95 27.96
CA GLY A 98 16.04 -13.09 28.20
C GLY A 98 15.31 -13.61 26.95
N ALA A 99 14.40 -14.57 27.15
CA ALA A 99 13.61 -15.12 26.05
C ALA A 99 12.57 -14.11 25.56
N SER A 100 12.19 -14.20 24.29
CA SER A 100 11.06 -13.45 23.75
C SER A 100 9.76 -13.88 24.43
N VAL A 101 8.95 -12.90 24.80
CA VAL A 101 7.61 -13.10 25.37
C VAL A 101 6.51 -12.60 24.43
N ARG A 102 6.85 -12.35 23.16
CA ARG A 102 5.94 -11.82 22.13
C ARG A 102 4.63 -12.61 22.04
N ASP A 103 4.72 -13.94 22.10
CA ASP A 103 3.52 -14.77 22.01
C ASP A 103 2.57 -14.51 23.18
N ALA A 104 3.08 -14.42 24.39
CA ALA A 104 2.29 -14.18 25.59
C ALA A 104 1.64 -12.78 25.62
N VAL A 105 2.39 -11.72 25.21
CA VAL A 105 1.91 -10.34 25.31
C VAL A 105 1.09 -9.88 24.09
N ARG A 106 1.26 -10.52 22.93
CA ARG A 106 0.59 -10.09 21.69
C ARG A 106 -0.23 -11.19 21.05
N SER A 107 0.38 -12.33 20.66
CA SER A 107 -0.30 -13.31 19.80
C SER A 107 -1.41 -14.04 20.53
N ALA A 108 -1.18 -14.49 21.75
CA ALA A 108 -2.16 -15.23 22.53
C ALA A 108 -3.37 -14.37 22.96
N PRO A 109 -3.22 -13.13 23.48
CA PRO A 109 -4.35 -12.25 23.74
C PRO A 109 -5.20 -11.99 22.50
N TRP A 110 -4.55 -11.64 21.38
CA TRP A 110 -5.26 -11.38 20.12
C TRP A 110 -6.02 -12.63 19.62
N ALA A 111 -5.38 -13.80 19.66
CA ALA A 111 -6.01 -15.05 19.23
C ALA A 111 -7.21 -15.42 20.12
N ARG A 112 -7.18 -15.12 21.42
CA ARG A 112 -8.32 -15.32 22.34
C ARG A 112 -9.49 -14.41 21.93
N GLN A 113 -9.26 -13.13 21.70
CA GLN A 113 -10.30 -12.17 21.31
C GLN A 113 -10.89 -12.52 19.96
N ARG A 114 -10.05 -12.84 18.98
CA ARG A 114 -10.51 -13.31 17.67
C ARG A 114 -11.38 -14.56 17.81
N ARG A 115 -10.99 -15.53 18.63
CA ARG A 115 -11.77 -16.75 18.83
C ARG A 115 -13.13 -16.47 19.47
N SER A 116 -13.18 -15.58 20.47
CA SER A 116 -14.42 -15.17 21.12
C SER A 116 -15.38 -14.55 20.10
N LEU A 117 -14.90 -13.56 19.34
CA LEU A 117 -15.70 -12.86 18.34
C LEU A 117 -16.10 -13.78 17.16
N TYR A 118 -15.21 -14.70 16.76
CA TYR A 118 -15.53 -15.71 15.75
C TYR A 118 -16.63 -16.69 16.23
N THR A 119 -16.61 -17.06 17.51
CA THR A 119 -17.65 -17.94 18.09
C THR A 119 -19.01 -17.25 18.15
N GLU A 120 -19.02 -15.94 18.41
CA GLU A 120 -20.21 -15.10 18.45
C GLU A 120 -20.81 -14.86 17.05
N LEU A 121 -19.99 -14.45 16.10
CA LEU A 121 -20.41 -14.03 14.76
C LEU A 121 -20.50 -15.18 13.73
N GLY A 122 -19.85 -16.30 13.99
CA GLY A 122 -19.63 -17.35 12.99
C GLY A 122 -18.65 -16.95 11.88
N ALA A 123 -18.37 -17.88 10.96
CA ALA A 123 -17.40 -17.68 9.89
C ALA A 123 -17.74 -16.50 8.97
N ALA A 124 -18.98 -16.44 8.50
CA ALA A 124 -19.46 -15.38 7.59
C ALA A 124 -19.48 -14.01 8.29
N GLY A 125 -19.99 -13.96 9.53
CA GLY A 125 -20.04 -12.73 10.32
C GLY A 125 -18.63 -12.20 10.64
N TRP A 126 -17.68 -13.08 11.02
CA TRP A 126 -16.30 -12.66 11.20
C TRP A 126 -15.68 -12.13 9.91
N SER A 127 -15.91 -12.78 8.77
CA SER A 127 -15.38 -12.33 7.49
C SER A 127 -15.90 -10.94 7.12
N ALA A 128 -17.20 -10.70 7.29
CA ALA A 128 -17.81 -9.39 7.05
C ALA A 128 -17.30 -8.33 8.02
N HIS A 129 -17.20 -8.66 9.31
CA HIS A 129 -16.65 -7.76 10.33
C HIS A 129 -15.20 -7.38 10.05
N TRP A 130 -14.34 -8.36 9.71
CA TRP A 130 -12.96 -8.11 9.33
C TRP A 130 -12.86 -7.21 8.09
N ALA A 131 -13.65 -7.50 7.04
CA ALA A 131 -13.68 -6.70 5.81
C ALA A 131 -14.14 -5.25 6.07
N ALA A 132 -15.05 -5.05 7.02
CA ALA A 132 -15.53 -3.71 7.40
C ALA A 132 -14.55 -2.94 8.29
N THR A 133 -13.62 -3.61 8.98
CA THR A 133 -12.70 -3.04 9.97
C THR A 133 -11.24 -3.17 9.53
N GLY A 134 -10.48 -4.05 10.15
CA GLY A 134 -9.04 -4.23 9.93
C GLY A 134 -8.67 -4.55 8.48
N GLY A 135 -9.53 -5.25 7.75
CA GLY A 135 -9.33 -5.58 6.34
C GLY A 135 -9.13 -4.36 5.44
N ARG A 136 -9.82 -3.24 5.74
CA ARG A 136 -9.67 -1.97 5.00
C ARG A 136 -8.31 -1.28 5.20
N LEU A 137 -7.57 -1.64 6.24
CA LEU A 137 -6.25 -1.09 6.56
C LEU A 137 -5.13 -2.07 6.20
N TRP A 138 -5.49 -3.35 5.97
CA TRP A 138 -4.54 -4.46 5.90
C TRP A 138 -3.52 -4.30 4.78
N GLU A 139 -3.96 -4.15 3.55
CA GLU A 139 -3.10 -4.18 2.37
C GLU A 139 -2.02 -3.08 2.41
N SER A 140 -2.44 -1.83 2.61
CA SER A 140 -1.53 -0.69 2.64
C SER A 140 -0.57 -0.71 3.83
N THR A 141 -1.03 -1.23 5.00
CA THR A 141 -0.18 -1.34 6.18
C THR A 141 0.80 -2.49 6.04
N GLN A 142 0.36 -3.64 5.52
CA GLN A 142 1.21 -4.80 5.32
C GLN A 142 2.30 -4.52 4.27
N ALA A 143 1.97 -3.87 3.17
CA ALA A 143 2.95 -3.44 2.17
C ALA A 143 4.04 -2.53 2.78
N LEU A 144 3.66 -1.60 3.67
CA LEU A 144 4.61 -0.76 4.38
C LEU A 144 5.50 -1.59 5.33
N VAL A 145 4.91 -2.49 6.12
CA VAL A 145 5.64 -3.37 7.04
C VAL A 145 6.66 -4.22 6.29
N ASP A 146 6.27 -4.80 5.17
CA ASP A 146 7.15 -5.65 4.37
C ASP A 146 8.27 -4.83 3.72
N ARG A 147 7.98 -3.59 3.29
CA ARG A 147 9.03 -2.70 2.78
C ARG A 147 10.01 -2.26 3.86
N ILE A 148 9.55 -1.97 5.10
CA ILE A 148 10.43 -1.68 6.24
C ILE A 148 11.32 -2.89 6.54
N ARG A 149 10.74 -4.10 6.62
CA ARG A 149 11.51 -5.34 6.85
C ARG A 149 12.57 -5.57 5.79
N THR A 150 12.18 -5.44 4.52
CA THR A 150 13.09 -5.57 3.39
C THR A 150 14.22 -4.55 3.47
N GLY A 151 13.90 -3.29 3.73
CA GLY A 151 14.89 -2.22 3.85
C GLY A 151 15.88 -2.41 5.00
N VAL A 152 15.42 -2.93 6.14
CA VAL A 152 16.30 -3.27 7.26
C VAL A 152 17.25 -4.42 6.88
N ILE A 153 16.75 -5.43 6.17
CA ILE A 153 17.59 -6.56 5.71
C ILE A 153 18.61 -6.07 4.68
N GLU A 154 18.17 -5.28 3.69
CA GLU A 154 19.03 -4.71 2.65
C GLU A 154 20.16 -3.86 3.26
N ASP A 155 19.84 -3.03 4.26
CA ASP A 155 20.79 -2.13 4.89
C ASP A 155 21.80 -2.88 5.78
N LEU A 156 21.35 -3.85 6.58
CA LEU A 156 22.20 -4.55 7.55
C LEU A 156 22.95 -5.75 6.98
N ALA A 157 22.33 -6.54 6.09
CA ALA A 157 22.96 -7.70 5.47
C ALA A 157 23.66 -7.36 4.14
N GLY A 158 23.32 -6.22 3.53
CA GLY A 158 23.87 -5.85 2.23
C GLY A 158 23.61 -6.92 1.17
N ARG A 159 24.70 -7.44 0.58
CA ARG A 159 24.63 -8.52 -0.42
C ARG A 159 24.60 -9.94 0.17
N ASP A 160 24.76 -10.09 1.48
CA ASP A 160 24.64 -11.39 2.14
C ASP A 160 23.18 -11.80 2.27
N THR A 161 22.77 -12.74 1.43
CA THR A 161 21.42 -13.33 1.45
C THR A 161 21.33 -14.60 2.30
N GLY A 162 22.43 -15.00 2.91
CA GLY A 162 22.56 -16.25 3.66
C GLY A 162 22.19 -16.13 5.15
N LYS A 163 23.16 -16.51 6.02
CA LYS A 163 22.94 -16.64 7.46
C LYS A 163 22.58 -15.31 8.15
N GLU A 164 23.26 -14.23 7.78
CA GLU A 164 23.05 -12.91 8.36
C GLU A 164 21.63 -12.37 8.07
N ALA A 165 21.20 -12.45 6.80
CA ALA A 165 19.85 -12.05 6.43
C ALA A 165 18.77 -12.92 7.13
N ALA A 166 19.04 -14.22 7.34
CA ALA A 166 18.12 -15.11 8.08
C ALA A 166 18.00 -14.72 9.55
N GLU A 167 19.09 -14.38 10.22
CA GLU A 167 19.10 -13.90 11.59
C GLU A 167 18.32 -12.60 11.74
N ILE A 168 18.55 -11.62 10.86
CA ILE A 168 17.82 -10.36 10.84
C ILE A 168 16.32 -10.59 10.64
N ARG A 169 15.93 -11.49 9.72
CA ARG A 169 14.52 -11.85 9.52
C ARG A 169 13.86 -12.40 10.78
N LEU A 170 14.56 -13.28 11.53
CA LEU A 170 14.04 -13.82 12.78
C LEU A 170 13.80 -12.72 13.81
N LEU A 171 14.73 -11.79 13.97
CA LEU A 171 14.56 -10.65 14.87
C LEU A 171 13.40 -9.74 14.44
N LEU A 172 13.23 -9.50 13.15
CA LEU A 172 12.11 -8.72 12.63
C LEU A 172 10.76 -9.43 12.77
N LEU A 173 10.72 -10.76 12.72
CA LEU A 173 9.50 -11.55 12.98
C LEU A 173 9.13 -11.57 14.45
N ASP A 174 10.11 -11.39 15.35
CA ASP A 174 9.88 -11.31 16.80
C ASP A 174 9.33 -9.94 17.25
N ALA A 175 9.31 -8.95 16.36
CA ALA A 175 8.72 -7.65 16.63
C ALA A 175 7.20 -7.71 16.81
N VAL A 176 6.67 -6.91 17.74
CA VAL A 176 5.28 -6.44 17.76
C VAL A 176 5.26 -5.11 17.01
N LEU A 177 4.31 -4.93 16.10
CA LEU A 177 4.39 -3.90 15.09
C LEU A 177 3.96 -2.50 15.56
N GLY A 178 3.54 -2.34 16.84
CA GLY A 178 3.13 -1.04 17.38
C GLY A 178 2.06 -0.37 16.52
N GLN A 179 2.34 0.84 16.03
CA GLN A 179 1.38 1.56 15.16
C GLN A 179 0.90 0.75 13.95
N HIS A 180 1.70 -0.16 13.44
CA HIS A 180 1.33 -1.02 12.31
C HIS A 180 0.58 -2.30 12.71
N ASP A 181 0.28 -2.50 13.99
CA ASP A 181 -0.71 -3.49 14.44
C ASP A 181 -2.16 -2.96 14.33
N ALA A 182 -2.36 -1.71 13.91
CA ALA A 182 -3.67 -1.10 13.75
C ALA A 182 -4.70 -1.97 12.99
N PRO A 183 -4.37 -2.63 11.85
CA PRO A 183 -5.32 -3.54 11.19
C PRO A 183 -5.77 -4.68 12.07
N TRP A 184 -4.87 -5.26 12.87
CA TRP A 184 -5.19 -6.37 13.76
C TRP A 184 -6.04 -5.95 14.96
N LEU A 185 -5.91 -4.71 15.40
CA LEU A 185 -6.59 -4.18 16.57
C LEU A 185 -7.92 -3.52 16.23
N ALA A 186 -8.06 -2.96 15.02
CA ALA A 186 -9.27 -2.25 14.57
C ALA A 186 -10.54 -3.11 14.52
N ALA A 187 -10.41 -4.44 14.57
CA ALA A 187 -11.53 -5.36 14.67
C ALA A 187 -12.10 -5.49 16.11
N PHE A 188 -11.49 -4.80 17.10
CA PHE A 188 -11.85 -4.91 18.50
C PHE A 188 -12.02 -3.52 19.13
N PRO A 189 -12.73 -3.40 20.27
CA PRO A 189 -12.85 -2.14 21.00
C PRO A 189 -11.47 -1.56 21.34
N ALA A 190 -11.30 -0.26 21.09
CA ALA A 190 -10.03 0.43 21.26
C ALA A 190 -9.68 0.69 22.74
N ASP A 191 -10.69 0.96 23.54
CA ASP A 191 -10.54 1.35 24.94
C ASP A 191 -11.25 0.35 25.86
N ASP A 192 -10.75 0.17 27.08
CA ASP A 192 -11.28 -0.72 28.12
C ASP A 192 -11.45 -2.19 27.73
N GLY A 193 -10.83 -2.60 26.61
CA GLY A 193 -10.87 -3.96 26.11
C GLY A 193 -9.66 -4.80 26.56
N PRO A 194 -9.70 -6.12 26.34
CA PRO A 194 -8.58 -7.02 26.65
C PRO A 194 -7.31 -6.76 25.85
N LEU A 195 -7.40 -5.96 24.76
CA LEU A 195 -6.30 -5.57 23.88
C LEU A 195 -5.88 -4.11 24.07
N ASP A 196 -6.43 -3.38 25.02
CA ASP A 196 -6.19 -1.96 25.23
C ASP A 196 -4.72 -1.62 25.52
N ALA A 197 -3.98 -2.54 26.15
CA ALA A 197 -2.54 -2.39 26.34
C ALA A 197 -1.79 -2.35 24.99
N LEU A 198 -2.15 -3.21 24.04
CA LEU A 198 -1.60 -3.21 22.69
C LEU A 198 -2.06 -2.00 21.91
N THR A 199 -3.32 -1.61 22.08
CA THR A 199 -3.90 -0.39 21.48
C THR A 199 -3.16 0.86 21.97
N ALA A 200 -2.81 0.94 23.26
CA ALA A 200 -2.01 2.04 23.79
C ALA A 200 -0.65 2.13 23.12
N VAL A 201 0.07 1.00 22.94
CA VAL A 201 1.35 1.01 22.24
C VAL A 201 1.16 1.37 20.75
N CYS A 202 0.13 0.83 20.08
CA CYS A 202 -0.21 1.16 18.71
C CYS A 202 -0.44 2.67 18.50
N ARG A 203 -1.12 3.29 19.45
CA ARG A 203 -1.42 4.72 19.44
C ARG A 203 -0.20 5.62 19.65
N HIS A 204 0.82 5.14 20.36
CA HIS A 204 1.87 6.01 20.91
C HIS A 204 3.30 5.70 20.45
N ALA A 205 3.59 4.52 19.87
CA ALA A 205 4.95 4.13 19.48
C ALA A 205 5.02 3.38 18.15
N GLY A 206 6.27 3.22 17.66
CA GLY A 206 6.61 2.34 16.56
C GLY A 206 6.67 0.86 16.97
N TRP A 207 7.52 0.10 16.32
CA TRP A 207 7.69 -1.34 16.60
C TRP A 207 8.36 -1.58 17.95
N TRP A 208 8.10 -2.75 18.55
CA TRP A 208 8.73 -3.10 19.81
C TRP A 208 8.97 -4.60 19.94
N TRP A 209 9.98 -4.94 20.75
CA TRP A 209 10.44 -6.30 20.97
C TRP A 209 10.33 -6.62 22.47
N PRO A 210 9.39 -7.48 22.86
CA PRO A 210 9.19 -7.89 24.25
C PRO A 210 10.07 -9.08 24.60
N TYR A 211 11.02 -8.87 25.46
CA TYR A 211 11.81 -9.94 26.08
C TYR A 211 11.54 -10.01 27.59
N ALA A 212 11.86 -11.16 28.21
CA ALA A 212 11.54 -11.41 29.62
C ALA A 212 12.08 -10.32 30.57
N ARG A 213 13.24 -9.73 30.26
CA ARG A 213 13.86 -8.70 31.11
C ARG A 213 13.93 -7.32 30.49
N VAL A 214 13.84 -7.22 29.18
CA VAL A 214 14.00 -5.97 28.45
C VAL A 214 12.89 -5.83 27.40
N ALA A 215 12.29 -4.65 27.30
CA ALA A 215 11.48 -4.28 26.13
C ALA A 215 12.25 -3.23 25.31
N VAL A 216 12.42 -3.48 24.01
CA VAL A 216 13.01 -2.51 23.08
C VAL A 216 11.89 -1.88 22.27
N LEU A 217 11.82 -0.55 22.23
CA LEU A 217 10.81 0.21 21.48
C LEU A 217 11.49 1.10 20.46
N SER A 218 10.94 1.16 19.25
CA SER A 218 11.39 2.15 18.24
C SER A 218 10.51 3.39 18.28
N GLU A 219 11.13 4.52 17.93
CA GLU A 219 10.40 5.72 17.55
C GLU A 219 9.51 5.46 16.33
N ARG A 220 8.55 6.36 16.10
CA ARG A 220 7.79 6.44 14.86
C ARG A 220 8.64 7.08 13.76
N PRO A 221 8.31 6.89 12.48
CA PRO A 221 8.95 7.64 11.41
C PRO A 221 8.75 9.14 11.60
N VAL A 222 9.71 9.95 11.17
CA VAL A 222 9.61 11.41 11.13
C VAL A 222 8.98 11.90 9.83
N ALA A 223 9.04 11.07 8.78
CA ALA A 223 8.40 11.34 7.49
C ALA A 223 7.80 10.06 6.90
N LEU A 224 6.64 10.19 6.29
CA LEU A 224 5.96 9.13 5.55
C LEU A 224 5.18 9.75 4.40
N HIS A 225 5.64 9.52 3.17
CA HIS A 225 5.01 10.00 1.95
C HIS A 225 4.46 8.82 1.15
N ARG A 226 3.22 8.94 0.67
CA ARG A 226 2.52 7.91 -0.07
C ARG A 226 1.75 8.51 -1.23
N ASP A 227 1.57 7.75 -2.29
CA ASP A 227 0.64 8.07 -3.36
C ASP A 227 -0.82 7.78 -2.96
N GLU A 228 -1.76 8.07 -3.86
CA GLU A 228 -3.20 7.83 -3.65
C GLU A 228 -3.54 6.34 -3.45
N ALA A 229 -2.72 5.44 -3.97
CA ALA A 229 -2.87 4.00 -3.76
C ALA A 229 -2.26 3.52 -2.42
N GLY A 230 -1.67 4.42 -1.62
CA GLY A 230 -1.05 4.13 -0.33
C GLY A 230 0.36 3.54 -0.41
N ARG A 231 1.00 3.54 -1.59
CA ARG A 231 2.37 3.07 -1.80
C ARG A 231 3.36 4.17 -1.44
N LEU A 232 4.55 3.80 -0.95
CA LEU A 232 5.63 4.77 -0.70
C LEU A 232 5.97 5.53 -2.00
N ASP A 233 5.94 6.86 -1.93
CA ASP A 233 6.23 7.72 -3.08
C ASP A 233 6.74 9.08 -2.63
N HIS A 234 7.95 9.44 -3.07
CA HIS A 234 8.50 10.77 -2.85
C HIS A 234 9.64 11.05 -3.83
N GLY A 235 9.47 12.07 -4.68
CA GLY A 235 10.45 12.41 -5.72
C GLY A 235 11.65 13.22 -5.21
N ASP A 236 11.49 13.96 -4.11
CA ASP A 236 12.48 14.92 -3.63
C ASP A 236 13.22 14.48 -2.36
N GLY A 237 13.13 13.19 -2.00
CA GLY A 237 13.78 12.68 -0.79
C GLY A 237 13.26 11.30 -0.37
N PRO A 238 13.46 10.92 0.90
CA PRO A 238 12.98 9.65 1.40
C PRO A 238 11.45 9.63 1.48
N ALA A 239 10.85 8.54 1.02
CA ALA A 239 9.42 8.29 1.17
C ALA A 239 9.05 7.86 2.62
N LEU A 240 10.01 7.27 3.33
CA LEU A 240 9.93 6.96 4.75
C LEU A 240 11.28 7.32 5.41
N ALA A 241 11.25 8.04 6.54
CA ALA A 241 12.45 8.35 7.30
C ALA A 241 12.23 8.22 8.80
N TYR A 242 13.26 7.78 9.51
CA TYR A 242 13.31 7.67 10.96
C TYR A 242 14.30 8.67 11.57
N PRO A 243 14.20 8.98 12.88
CA PRO A 243 15.05 10.00 13.50
C PRO A 243 16.55 9.64 13.57
N ASP A 244 16.92 8.38 13.39
CA ASP A 244 18.30 7.87 13.34
C ASP A 244 18.88 7.82 11.92
N ALA A 245 18.23 8.51 10.97
CA ALA A 245 18.58 8.55 9.55
C ALA A 245 18.36 7.26 8.77
N PHE A 246 17.79 6.20 9.35
CA PHE A 246 17.28 5.09 8.56
C PHE A 246 16.16 5.58 7.65
N ALA A 247 16.30 5.38 6.34
CA ALA A 247 15.38 5.93 5.35
C ALA A 247 15.15 4.97 4.19
N LEU A 248 13.96 5.02 3.61
CA LEU A 248 13.58 4.27 2.41
C LEU A 248 13.12 5.23 1.33
N HIS A 249 13.69 5.07 0.15
CA HIS A 249 13.35 5.86 -1.02
C HIS A 249 12.49 5.04 -1.97
N ALA A 250 11.48 5.66 -2.56
CA ALA A 250 10.59 5.00 -3.50
C ALA A 250 9.95 6.01 -4.45
N TRP A 251 9.73 5.58 -5.67
CA TRP A 251 8.95 6.26 -6.69
C TRP A 251 7.74 5.42 -7.03
N ARG A 252 6.52 5.91 -6.73
CA ARG A 252 5.24 5.20 -6.97
C ARG A 252 5.24 3.74 -6.52
N GLY A 253 5.79 3.49 -5.34
CA GLY A 253 5.92 2.16 -4.74
C GLY A 253 7.16 1.37 -5.15
N MET A 254 7.88 1.77 -6.18
CA MET A 254 9.12 1.11 -6.58
C MET A 254 10.29 1.61 -5.72
N PRO A 255 11.03 0.72 -5.05
CA PRO A 255 12.24 1.11 -4.31
C PRO A 255 13.30 1.67 -5.26
N VAL A 256 13.90 2.80 -4.90
CA VAL A 256 14.99 3.42 -5.65
C VAL A 256 16.14 3.80 -4.72
N PRO A 257 17.41 3.81 -5.19
CA PRO A 257 18.51 4.33 -4.40
C PRO A 257 18.39 5.84 -4.12
N ALA A 258 18.92 6.31 -2.99
CA ALA A 258 18.88 7.73 -2.64
C ALA A 258 19.56 8.61 -3.68
N GLU A 259 20.75 8.20 -4.17
CA GLU A 259 21.52 8.89 -5.20
C GLU A 259 20.81 8.93 -6.56
N PHE A 260 19.93 7.97 -6.83
CA PHE A 260 19.12 7.95 -8.03
C PHE A 260 18.16 9.13 -8.06
N LEU A 261 17.41 9.37 -6.97
CA LEU A 261 16.49 10.51 -6.88
C LEU A 261 17.21 11.85 -7.01
N ALA A 262 18.35 12.01 -6.35
CA ALA A 262 19.17 13.23 -6.47
C ALA A 262 19.60 13.49 -7.92
N GLY A 263 19.76 12.45 -8.72
CA GLY A 263 20.12 12.55 -10.13
C GLY A 263 18.97 12.90 -11.07
N LEU A 264 17.72 12.79 -10.64
CA LEU A 264 16.55 13.04 -11.52
C LEU A 264 16.46 14.50 -11.97
N ALA A 265 16.85 15.46 -11.13
CA ALA A 265 16.82 16.89 -11.48
C ALA A 265 17.74 17.27 -12.66
N THR A 266 18.73 16.44 -12.98
CA THR A 266 19.71 16.67 -14.05
C THR A 266 19.66 15.64 -15.17
N LEU A 267 18.48 15.03 -15.38
CA LEU A 267 18.29 14.04 -16.43
C LEU A 267 18.47 14.64 -17.84
N THR A 268 19.11 13.85 -18.70
CA THR A 268 19.18 14.08 -20.14
C THR A 268 18.76 12.83 -20.90
N PRO A 269 18.33 12.94 -22.17
CA PRO A 269 18.00 11.77 -22.98
C PRO A 269 19.13 10.74 -23.07
N GLU A 270 20.39 11.20 -23.10
CA GLU A 270 21.57 10.33 -23.15
C GLU A 270 21.72 9.51 -21.88
N ARG A 271 21.51 10.13 -20.70
CA ARG A 271 21.58 9.45 -19.40
C ARG A 271 20.45 8.42 -19.26
N ILE A 272 19.24 8.74 -19.73
CA ILE A 272 18.13 7.81 -19.74
C ILE A 272 18.43 6.60 -20.64
N ARG A 273 19.03 6.82 -21.82
CA ARG A 273 19.45 5.73 -22.73
C ARG A 273 20.57 4.88 -22.16
N ALA A 274 21.48 5.45 -21.39
CA ALA A 274 22.61 4.75 -20.77
C ALA A 274 22.26 3.96 -19.51
N GLU A 275 21.05 4.14 -18.94
CA GLU A 275 20.62 3.36 -17.78
C GLU A 275 20.34 1.91 -18.17
N GLU A 276 21.06 0.97 -17.57
CA GLU A 276 20.95 -0.47 -17.87
C GLU A 276 19.75 -1.10 -17.16
N ASN A 277 19.38 -0.58 -15.98
CA ASN A 277 18.26 -1.10 -15.23
C ASN A 277 16.94 -0.60 -15.82
N ALA A 278 16.15 -1.51 -16.41
CA ALA A 278 14.89 -1.21 -17.08
C ALA A 278 13.87 -0.51 -16.18
N GLU A 279 13.79 -0.88 -14.89
CA GLU A 279 12.88 -0.26 -13.95
C GLU A 279 13.31 1.17 -13.57
N LEU A 280 14.59 1.40 -13.35
CA LEU A 280 15.12 2.75 -13.11
C LEU A 280 14.97 3.62 -14.35
N ARG A 281 15.25 3.09 -15.54
CA ARG A 281 15.04 3.78 -16.82
C ARG A 281 13.57 4.17 -17.02
N ARG A 282 12.63 3.30 -16.64
CA ARG A 282 11.20 3.61 -16.65
C ARG A 282 10.89 4.80 -15.75
N VAL A 283 11.41 4.84 -14.52
CA VAL A 283 11.23 5.97 -13.61
C VAL A 283 11.82 7.25 -14.20
N MET A 284 13.01 7.17 -14.80
CA MET A 284 13.62 8.33 -15.46
C MET A 284 12.74 8.88 -16.58
N LEU A 285 12.17 8.02 -17.42
CA LEU A 285 11.25 8.41 -18.49
C LEU A 285 9.95 9.04 -17.95
N GLU A 286 9.37 8.46 -16.89
CA GLU A 286 8.19 9.01 -16.23
C GLU A 286 8.45 10.38 -15.60
N TYR A 287 9.61 10.56 -14.95
CA TYR A 287 10.01 11.82 -14.34
C TYR A 287 10.35 12.90 -15.38
N TYR A 288 11.10 12.53 -16.41
CA TYR A 288 11.50 13.45 -17.49
C TYR A 288 10.32 13.95 -18.31
N GLY A 289 9.31 13.11 -18.44
CA GLY A 289 8.17 13.29 -19.33
C GLY A 289 8.44 12.67 -20.71
N TYR A 290 7.54 11.82 -21.16
CA TYR A 290 7.68 11.14 -22.47
C TYR A 290 7.66 12.13 -23.65
N ASP A 291 6.83 13.16 -23.60
CA ASP A 291 6.73 14.26 -24.56
C ASP A 291 8.06 15.00 -24.69
N ARG A 292 8.63 15.39 -23.59
CA ARG A 292 9.93 16.06 -23.55
C ARG A 292 11.04 15.13 -24.06
N TYR A 293 11.03 13.85 -23.62
CA TYR A 293 12.03 12.89 -24.11
C TYR A 293 11.97 12.68 -25.62
N LEU A 294 10.78 12.54 -26.19
CA LEU A 294 10.60 12.39 -27.63
C LEU A 294 11.11 13.61 -28.39
N THR A 295 10.83 14.81 -27.91
CA THR A 295 11.30 16.06 -28.49
C THR A 295 12.84 16.18 -28.40
N ASP A 296 13.38 16.01 -27.20
CA ASP A 296 14.80 16.26 -26.93
C ASP A 296 15.71 15.14 -27.49
N SER A 297 15.19 13.90 -27.62
CA SER A 297 15.91 12.78 -28.23
C SER A 297 15.92 12.81 -29.77
N GLY A 298 15.18 13.72 -30.40
CA GLY A 298 15.03 13.78 -31.84
C GLY A 298 14.27 12.58 -32.42
N ALA A 299 13.38 11.97 -31.63
CA ALA A 299 12.55 10.86 -32.06
C ALA A 299 11.70 11.23 -33.29
N ARG A 300 11.44 10.24 -34.13
CA ARG A 300 10.58 10.42 -35.29
C ARG A 300 9.26 9.65 -35.08
N PRO A 301 8.12 10.22 -35.53
CA PRO A 301 6.87 9.50 -35.46
C PRO A 301 6.91 8.25 -36.34
N LEU A 302 6.33 7.16 -35.86
CA LEU A 302 6.18 5.92 -36.60
C LEU A 302 4.99 5.96 -37.55
N HIS A 303 3.90 6.59 -37.12
CA HIS A 303 2.65 6.74 -37.87
C HIS A 303 1.88 7.96 -37.38
N GLN A 304 1.14 8.60 -38.25
CA GLN A 304 0.24 9.71 -37.92
C GLN A 304 -1.06 9.59 -38.73
N ASP A 305 -2.18 9.74 -38.03
CA ASP A 305 -3.53 9.81 -38.65
C ASP A 305 -4.40 10.82 -37.86
N GLU A 306 -5.70 10.85 -38.19
CA GLU A 306 -6.66 11.76 -37.53
C GLU A 306 -6.83 11.53 -36.02
N THR A 307 -6.48 10.33 -35.55
CA THR A 307 -6.60 9.96 -34.11
C THR A 307 -5.41 10.48 -33.30
N GLY A 308 -4.24 10.64 -33.95
CA GLY A 308 -3.03 11.11 -33.24
C GLY A 308 -1.73 10.71 -33.92
N THR A 309 -0.64 10.78 -33.17
CA THR A 309 0.70 10.43 -33.63
C THR A 309 1.25 9.25 -32.83
N LEU A 310 1.65 8.19 -33.52
CA LEU A 310 2.28 7.03 -32.91
C LEU A 310 3.80 7.24 -32.86
N TRP A 311 4.36 7.15 -31.68
CA TRP A 311 5.79 7.29 -31.41
C TRP A 311 6.39 5.99 -30.93
N ARG A 312 7.67 5.78 -31.24
CA ARG A 312 8.45 4.64 -30.75
C ARG A 312 9.78 5.11 -30.18
N ILE A 313 10.08 4.62 -29.00
CA ILE A 313 11.35 4.80 -28.31
C ILE A 313 12.01 3.41 -28.29
N ASP A 314 13.11 3.23 -28.99
CA ASP A 314 13.93 2.04 -28.90
C ASP A 314 14.86 2.18 -27.69
N LEU A 315 14.80 1.21 -26.79
CA LEU A 315 15.63 1.13 -25.59
C LEU A 315 16.71 0.07 -25.76
N VAL A 316 17.87 0.29 -25.18
CA VAL A 316 18.98 -0.67 -25.24
C VAL A 316 18.63 -1.86 -24.35
N ASP A 317 18.71 -3.07 -24.92
CA ASP A 317 18.46 -4.35 -24.24
C ASP A 317 17.09 -4.45 -23.53
N ASP A 318 16.08 -3.70 -24.03
CA ASP A 318 14.75 -3.69 -23.46
C ASP A 318 13.67 -3.60 -24.53
N GLU A 319 12.43 -3.90 -24.14
CA GLU A 319 11.28 -3.77 -25.03
C GLU A 319 11.02 -2.30 -25.40
N PRO A 320 10.81 -1.97 -26.68
CA PRO A 320 10.58 -0.60 -27.09
C PRO A 320 9.31 -0.05 -26.45
N VAL A 321 9.34 1.21 -26.02
CA VAL A 321 8.16 1.94 -25.59
C VAL A 321 7.46 2.53 -26.79
N VAL A 322 6.18 2.15 -26.99
CA VAL A 322 5.33 2.70 -28.04
C VAL A 322 4.22 3.51 -27.40
N MET A 323 4.01 4.72 -27.88
CA MET A 323 3.03 5.65 -27.33
C MET A 323 2.24 6.34 -28.43
N VAL A 324 0.97 6.64 -28.15
CA VAL A 324 0.15 7.50 -28.99
C VAL A 324 0.01 8.87 -28.32
N GLU A 325 0.40 9.90 -29.03
CA GLU A 325 0.12 11.29 -28.71
C GLU A 325 -1.28 11.63 -29.24
N VAL A 326 -2.21 11.97 -28.36
CA VAL A 326 -3.59 12.30 -28.70
C VAL A 326 -3.91 13.70 -28.21
N LEU A 327 -4.44 14.52 -29.07
CA LEU A 327 -4.93 15.84 -28.70
C LEU A 327 -6.39 15.73 -28.26
N ASN A 328 -6.70 16.11 -27.02
CA ASN A 328 -8.07 16.10 -26.53
C ASN A 328 -9.00 16.94 -27.45
N SER A 329 -10.09 16.34 -27.91
CA SER A 329 -11.07 17.02 -28.72
C SER A 329 -11.86 18.09 -27.94
N THR A 330 -11.99 17.93 -26.62
CA THR A 330 -12.64 18.87 -25.72
C THR A 330 -11.64 19.96 -25.28
N PRO A 331 -11.90 21.25 -25.59
CA PRO A 331 -11.03 22.31 -25.11
C PRO A 331 -11.18 22.54 -23.63
N GLU A 332 -10.07 22.91 -22.97
CA GLU A 332 -10.04 23.39 -21.60
C GLU A 332 -10.78 24.76 -21.50
N PRO A 333 -11.15 25.22 -20.28
CA PRO A 333 -11.84 26.50 -20.09
C PRO A 333 -11.11 27.73 -20.67
N ASP A 334 -9.78 27.66 -20.82
CA ASP A 334 -8.94 28.70 -21.42
C ASP A 334 -8.82 28.58 -22.96
N GLY A 335 -9.52 27.61 -23.56
CA GLY A 335 -9.49 27.35 -24.99
C GLY A 335 -8.31 26.50 -25.48
N THR A 336 -7.39 26.14 -24.62
CA THR A 336 -6.30 25.22 -24.97
C THR A 336 -6.81 23.78 -25.08
N ARG A 337 -6.02 22.93 -25.73
CA ARG A 337 -6.31 21.49 -25.80
C ARG A 337 -5.19 20.71 -25.15
N ARG A 338 -5.55 19.79 -24.27
CA ARG A 338 -4.58 18.97 -23.55
C ARG A 338 -4.10 17.82 -24.44
N THR A 339 -2.80 17.59 -24.47
CA THR A 339 -2.19 16.43 -25.12
C THR A 339 -2.10 15.28 -24.11
N TYR A 340 -2.56 14.10 -24.51
CA TYR A 340 -2.43 12.86 -23.74
C TYR A 340 -1.44 11.92 -24.40
N TRP A 341 -0.69 11.20 -23.58
CA TRP A 341 0.29 10.20 -23.99
C TRP A 341 -0.17 8.84 -23.52
N LEU A 342 -0.61 8.00 -24.47
CA LEU A 342 -1.16 6.68 -24.19
C LEU A 342 -0.10 5.63 -24.49
N ARG A 343 0.37 4.90 -23.46
CA ARG A 343 1.26 3.76 -23.67
C ARG A 343 0.47 2.61 -24.26
N VAL A 344 1.00 2.02 -25.34
CA VAL A 344 0.35 0.96 -26.11
C VAL A 344 1.31 -0.21 -26.34
N PRO A 345 0.82 -1.41 -26.71
CA PRO A 345 1.71 -2.54 -26.96
C PRO A 345 2.77 -2.23 -28.04
N PRO A 346 4.01 -2.74 -27.91
CA PRO A 346 5.10 -2.53 -28.86
C PRO A 346 4.79 -3.00 -30.29
N SER A 347 3.82 -3.90 -30.43
CA SER A 347 3.34 -4.40 -31.74
C SER A 347 2.41 -3.42 -32.47
N THR A 348 1.96 -2.34 -31.83
CA THR A 348 1.05 -1.34 -32.42
C THR A 348 1.72 -0.66 -33.63
N ARG A 349 0.99 -0.49 -34.73
CA ARG A 349 1.50 0.04 -36.00
C ARG A 349 0.86 1.36 -36.43
N THR A 350 -0.33 1.69 -35.92
CA THR A 350 -1.04 2.93 -36.25
C THR A 350 -1.53 3.63 -35.01
N ALA A 351 -1.69 4.97 -35.06
CA ALA A 351 -2.21 5.72 -33.93
C ALA A 351 -3.63 5.26 -33.55
N ARG A 352 -4.50 5.09 -34.55
CA ARG A 352 -5.85 4.58 -34.35
C ARG A 352 -5.89 3.20 -33.66
N ALA A 353 -5.03 2.27 -34.07
CA ALA A 353 -4.95 0.97 -33.39
C ALA A 353 -4.50 1.09 -31.94
N GLY A 354 -3.61 2.02 -31.63
CA GLY A 354 -3.16 2.31 -30.28
C GLY A 354 -4.28 2.86 -29.41
N VAL A 355 -4.99 3.87 -29.88
CA VAL A 355 -6.13 4.43 -29.14
C VAL A 355 -7.24 3.40 -28.96
N ALA A 356 -7.62 2.69 -30.02
CA ALA A 356 -8.61 1.61 -29.94
C ALA A 356 -8.28 0.57 -28.88
N TRP A 357 -7.01 0.17 -28.79
CA TRP A 357 -6.54 -0.81 -27.80
C TRP A 357 -6.78 -0.34 -26.35
N THR A 358 -6.63 0.96 -26.07
CA THR A 358 -6.88 1.49 -24.69
C THR A 358 -8.34 1.37 -24.27
N PHE A 359 -9.26 1.26 -25.22
CA PHE A 359 -10.67 1.00 -25.00
C PHE A 359 -11.05 -0.49 -25.14
N GLY A 360 -10.08 -1.38 -25.33
CA GLY A 360 -10.34 -2.79 -25.55
C GLY A 360 -10.99 -3.12 -26.89
N LEU A 361 -10.84 -2.24 -27.90
CA LEU A 361 -11.45 -2.35 -29.23
C LEU A 361 -10.40 -2.69 -30.31
N ALA A 362 -10.87 -3.30 -31.40
CA ALA A 362 -10.10 -3.36 -32.65
C ALA A 362 -10.12 -2.00 -33.36
N ALA A 363 -9.07 -1.71 -34.14
CA ALA A 363 -8.93 -0.43 -34.83
C ALA A 363 -10.13 -0.09 -35.73
N GLU A 364 -10.72 -1.10 -36.38
CA GLU A 364 -11.87 -0.94 -37.30
C GLU A 364 -13.18 -0.63 -36.54
N ALA A 365 -13.27 -1.06 -35.29
CA ALA A 365 -14.41 -0.83 -34.40
C ALA A 365 -14.35 0.51 -33.66
N TYR A 366 -13.20 1.18 -33.69
CA TYR A 366 -13.02 2.47 -33.04
C TYR A 366 -13.61 3.59 -33.89
N ALA A 367 -14.79 4.07 -33.49
CA ALA A 367 -15.51 5.17 -34.14
C ALA A 367 -16.18 6.05 -33.08
N PRO A 368 -15.40 6.84 -32.31
CA PRO A 368 -15.95 7.66 -31.25
C PRO A 368 -16.80 8.78 -31.80
N ALA A 369 -17.95 9.06 -31.15
CA ALA A 369 -18.79 10.22 -31.48
C ALA A 369 -18.16 11.53 -30.93
N ALA A 370 -17.35 11.43 -29.88
CA ALA A 370 -16.51 12.48 -29.32
C ALA A 370 -15.35 11.82 -28.56
N GLU A 371 -14.18 12.41 -28.63
CA GLU A 371 -13.00 11.99 -27.83
C GLU A 371 -12.86 12.97 -26.66
N THR A 372 -13.09 12.47 -25.45
CA THR A 372 -12.96 13.25 -24.20
C THR A 372 -11.86 12.66 -23.32
#